data_573b8b3aab56dccb328dc77b30a400b5
#
_entry.id   573b8b3aab56dccb328dc77b30a400b5
#
_cell.length_a   1.000
_cell.length_b   1.000
_cell.length_c   1.000
_cell.angle_alpha   90.00
_cell.angle_beta   90.00
_cell.angle_gamma   90.00
#
_symmetry.space_group_name_H-M   'P 1'
#
loop_
_entity.id
_entity.type
_entity.pdbx_description
1 polymer ?
#
loop_
_entity_poly.entity_id
_entity_poly.type
_entity_poly.pdbx_seq_one_letter_code
_entity_poly.pdbx_strand_id
1 'polypeptide(L)'
;GTLNDFLAYLDLLSGVSVEVGEREDKDAVRILTVHKSKGKEYPVVFVVDMVKDKFPLRYQTKPFFVPNDLAKGLKIGDDEKALFLQEERRLCYVAMTRAQDRLCFTLARRYGERKTDAKPSQFLFELGYPGNPLMDITAVIMAEQEDTEVPDNPVDTLKRKIKDQAHRAVEQMHLKTAIQRIVELEKVRLLEEGQSLASFDPDAFFSVPADDPALLAAFEHKPVLLVGEDHHFSASALKKYEDCPLCYKFVYVLQVPTLARTYFSMGTAVHTVIERLSKYQLEGGTPTKERAIELLNSCWSSDAYASRTHELEDRVKAEAMLDTYLAWQEVNRNTIVAAEKKFQFPLNGRKVKGYIDRIEQSPDGEYVVVDFKTGSKPSSLTKNSVLSDIQLNLYCLAVKEMFGKLPQRASFFYIKENKMVDYFPTKDSVETFAETAKSIIAAVCAERFDPTPAYQTCRFCDYADLCEKKEVGGE
;
A
#
# COMPACT_ATOMS: atom_id res chain seq x y z
N GLY A 1 17.70 -3.79 -4.05
CA GLY A 1 17.26 -4.66 -2.97
C GLY A 1 17.74 -6.08 -3.19
N THR A 2 18.11 -6.76 -2.15
CA THR A 2 18.48 -8.19 -2.20
C THR A 2 17.20 -9.04 -2.28
N LEU A 3 17.35 -10.32 -2.68
CA LEU A 3 16.24 -11.28 -2.63
C LEU A 3 15.64 -11.39 -1.21
N ASN A 4 16.46 -11.25 -0.18
CA ASN A 4 16.01 -11.26 1.23
C ASN A 4 15.16 -10.03 1.56
N ASP A 5 15.48 -8.85 1.04
CA ASP A 5 14.63 -7.65 1.23
C ASP A 5 13.28 -7.82 0.54
N PHE A 6 13.27 -8.49 -0.62
CA PHE A 6 12.05 -8.81 -1.35
C PHE A 6 11.20 -9.87 -0.61
N LEU A 7 11.81 -10.89 -0.05
CA LEU A 7 11.12 -11.91 0.75
C LEU A 7 10.57 -11.33 2.05
N ALA A 8 11.34 -10.51 2.76
CA ALA A 8 10.86 -9.80 3.94
C ALA A 8 9.70 -8.84 3.61
N TYR A 9 9.74 -8.21 2.45
CA TYR A 9 8.64 -7.39 1.94
C TYR A 9 7.38 -8.23 1.63
N LEU A 10 7.54 -9.41 1.02
CA LEU A 10 6.42 -10.33 0.76
C LEU A 10 5.80 -10.87 2.05
N ASP A 11 6.60 -11.20 3.07
CA ASP A 11 6.11 -11.63 4.38
C ASP A 11 5.32 -10.51 5.07
N LEU A 12 5.81 -9.28 4.99
CA LEU A 12 5.09 -8.09 5.47
C LEU A 12 3.74 -7.90 4.75
N LEU A 13 3.70 -8.15 3.43
CA LEU A 13 2.49 -8.05 2.63
C LEU A 13 1.50 -9.20 2.90
N SER A 14 1.98 -10.38 3.26
CA SER A 14 1.11 -11.55 3.52
C SER A 14 0.21 -11.37 4.75
N GLY A 15 0.60 -10.51 5.70
CA GLY A 15 -0.19 -10.14 6.88
C GLY A 15 -1.24 -9.06 6.64
N VAL A 16 -1.25 -8.43 5.47
CA VAL A 16 -2.16 -7.31 5.16
C VAL A 16 -2.98 -7.64 3.91
N SER A 17 -4.30 -7.61 4.02
CA SER A 17 -5.19 -7.69 2.85
C SER A 17 -5.10 -6.39 2.06
N VAL A 18 -4.22 -6.35 1.06
CA VAL A 18 -3.89 -5.13 0.36
C VAL A 18 -4.55 -5.09 -1.01
N GLU A 19 -5.26 -4.00 -1.28
CA GLU A 19 -5.54 -3.56 -2.63
C GLU A 19 -4.37 -2.68 -3.13
N VAL A 20 -3.47 -3.28 -3.90
CA VAL A 20 -2.44 -2.52 -4.62
C VAL A 20 -3.15 -1.68 -5.67
N GLY A 21 -3.07 -0.36 -5.58
CA GLY A 21 -3.56 0.54 -6.60
C GLY A 21 -2.97 0.19 -7.97
N GLU A 22 -3.80 0.14 -9.00
CA GLU A 22 -3.38 -0.18 -10.37
C GLU A 22 -2.36 0.86 -10.84
N ARG A 23 -1.08 0.49 -10.94
CA ARG A 23 -0.16 1.19 -11.83
C ARG A 23 -0.55 0.80 -13.25
N GLU A 24 -0.83 1.78 -14.10
CA GLU A 24 -1.01 1.59 -15.54
C GLU A 24 0.34 1.33 -16.23
N ASP A 25 1.05 0.28 -15.81
CA ASP A 25 2.18 -0.23 -16.59
C ASP A 25 1.62 -1.06 -17.74
N LYS A 26 1.80 -0.57 -18.95
CA LYS A 26 1.24 -1.17 -20.18
C LYS A 26 1.86 -2.52 -20.54
N ASP A 27 3.03 -2.85 -19.98
CA ASP A 27 3.78 -4.08 -20.24
C ASP A 27 4.05 -4.84 -18.93
N ALA A 28 2.98 -5.37 -18.33
CA ALA A 28 3.07 -6.12 -17.07
C ALA A 28 2.06 -7.27 -17.00
N VAL A 29 2.47 -8.37 -16.38
CA VAL A 29 1.55 -9.45 -16.01
C VAL A 29 0.69 -8.99 -14.83
N ARG A 30 -0.63 -9.04 -14.98
CA ARG A 30 -1.59 -8.62 -13.95
C ARG A 30 -2.18 -9.80 -13.24
N ILE A 31 -2.09 -9.80 -11.91
CA ILE A 31 -2.75 -10.79 -11.04
C ILE A 31 -3.96 -10.12 -10.41
N LEU A 32 -5.15 -10.67 -10.67
CA LEU A 32 -6.42 -10.07 -10.27
C LEU A 32 -7.37 -11.14 -9.74
N THR A 33 -8.29 -10.75 -8.87
CA THR A 33 -9.47 -11.58 -8.61
C THR A 33 -10.45 -11.47 -9.78
N VAL A 34 -11.30 -12.49 -9.97
CA VAL A 34 -12.30 -12.48 -11.03
C VAL A 34 -13.20 -11.25 -10.93
N HIS A 35 -13.60 -10.83 -9.71
CA HIS A 35 -14.42 -9.64 -9.49
C HIS A 35 -13.73 -8.36 -9.99
N LYS A 36 -12.42 -8.20 -9.76
CA LYS A 36 -11.64 -7.04 -10.23
C LYS A 36 -11.38 -7.04 -11.74
N SER A 37 -11.55 -8.19 -12.41
CA SER A 37 -11.40 -8.28 -13.85
C SER A 37 -12.66 -7.87 -14.62
N LYS A 38 -13.80 -7.65 -13.95
CA LYS A 38 -15.05 -7.25 -14.59
C LYS A 38 -14.89 -5.92 -15.34
N GLY A 39 -15.28 -5.91 -16.61
CA GLY A 39 -15.15 -4.74 -17.50
C GLY A 39 -13.77 -4.56 -18.14
N LYS A 40 -12.80 -5.42 -17.84
CA LYS A 40 -11.46 -5.41 -18.45
C LYS A 40 -11.32 -6.60 -19.40
N GLU A 41 -10.44 -6.46 -20.39
CA GLU A 41 -10.12 -7.53 -21.34
C GLU A 41 -8.61 -7.61 -21.53
N TYR A 42 -8.12 -8.82 -21.79
CA TYR A 42 -6.69 -9.09 -21.91
C TYR A 42 -6.44 -10.04 -23.08
N PRO A 43 -5.35 -9.88 -23.84
CA PRO A 43 -5.02 -10.80 -24.93
C PRO A 43 -4.92 -12.24 -24.47
N VAL A 44 -4.30 -12.48 -23.31
CA VAL A 44 -4.12 -13.81 -22.73
C VAL A 44 -4.60 -13.82 -21.27
N VAL A 45 -5.44 -14.77 -20.91
CA VAL A 45 -5.95 -14.94 -19.53
C VAL A 45 -5.62 -16.35 -19.02
N PHE A 46 -5.01 -16.38 -17.86
CA PHE A 46 -4.80 -17.61 -17.10
C PHE A 46 -5.78 -17.67 -15.93
N VAL A 47 -6.71 -18.62 -15.97
CA VAL A 47 -7.57 -18.92 -14.81
C VAL A 47 -6.91 -20.03 -14.01
N VAL A 48 -6.37 -19.68 -12.85
CA VAL A 48 -5.55 -20.57 -12.04
C VAL A 48 -6.38 -21.37 -11.03
N ASP A 49 -5.80 -22.43 -10.48
CA ASP A 49 -6.39 -23.26 -9.42
C ASP A 49 -7.74 -23.89 -9.76
N MET A 50 -7.90 -24.35 -11.00
CA MET A 50 -9.12 -24.99 -11.50
C MET A 50 -9.30 -26.40 -10.90
N VAL A 51 -9.40 -26.46 -9.57
CA VAL A 51 -9.58 -27.71 -8.81
C VAL A 51 -10.77 -27.61 -7.87
N LYS A 52 -11.31 -28.78 -7.51
CA LYS A 52 -12.43 -28.91 -6.56
C LYS A 52 -12.13 -28.17 -5.24
N ASP A 53 -13.12 -27.48 -4.71
CA ASP A 53 -13.08 -26.72 -3.45
C ASP A 53 -12.18 -25.48 -3.47
N LYS A 54 -11.60 -25.11 -4.63
CA LYS A 54 -10.92 -23.84 -4.87
C LYS A 54 -11.66 -22.98 -5.91
N PHE A 55 -12.02 -23.57 -7.05
CA PHE A 55 -12.89 -22.91 -8.03
C PHE A 55 -13.77 -23.97 -8.74
N PRO A 56 -15.05 -24.09 -8.35
CA PRO A 56 -15.80 -23.29 -7.36
C PRO A 56 -15.30 -23.48 -5.93
N LEU A 57 -15.47 -22.43 -5.13
CA LEU A 57 -15.24 -22.49 -3.70
C LEU A 57 -16.16 -23.52 -3.04
N ARG A 58 -15.72 -24.08 -1.90
CA ARG A 58 -16.57 -24.94 -1.11
C ARG A 58 -17.68 -24.12 -0.48
N TYR A 59 -18.93 -24.52 -0.72
CA TYR A 59 -20.07 -23.92 -0.04
C TYR A 59 -19.94 -24.06 1.50
N GLN A 60 -20.08 -22.96 2.20
CA GLN A 60 -20.14 -22.90 3.65
C GLN A 60 -21.45 -22.25 4.06
N THR A 61 -22.18 -22.90 4.98
CA THR A 61 -23.38 -22.32 5.59
C THR A 61 -23.02 -21.04 6.32
N LYS A 62 -23.72 -19.94 6.00
CA LYS A 62 -23.49 -18.64 6.66
C LYS A 62 -23.83 -18.74 8.14
N PRO A 63 -23.02 -18.19 9.05
CA PRO A 63 -23.30 -18.23 10.49
C PRO A 63 -24.53 -17.39 10.89
N PHE A 64 -25.01 -16.52 10.00
CA PHE A 64 -26.22 -15.73 10.20
C PHE A 64 -27.30 -16.13 9.20
N PHE A 65 -28.43 -16.56 9.71
CA PHE A 65 -29.66 -16.79 8.94
C PHE A 65 -30.35 -15.44 8.71
N VAL A 66 -30.40 -15.00 7.45
CA VAL A 66 -31.29 -13.90 7.05
C VAL A 66 -32.60 -14.53 6.61
N PRO A 67 -33.75 -14.24 7.26
CA PRO A 67 -35.03 -14.75 6.82
C PRO A 67 -35.27 -14.45 5.35
N ASN A 68 -35.77 -15.46 4.59
CA ASN A 68 -35.94 -15.38 3.13
C ASN A 68 -36.83 -14.22 2.67
N ASP A 69 -37.75 -13.79 3.52
CA ASP A 69 -38.66 -12.64 3.33
C ASP A 69 -37.94 -11.27 3.38
N LEU A 70 -36.74 -11.21 4.01
CA LEU A 70 -35.87 -10.02 4.04
C LEU A 70 -34.78 -10.05 2.98
N ALA A 71 -34.53 -11.19 2.36
CA ALA A 71 -33.52 -11.35 1.32
C ALA A 71 -34.12 -11.04 -0.07
N LYS A 72 -33.86 -9.86 -0.60
CA LYS A 72 -34.32 -9.50 -1.96
C LYS A 72 -33.74 -10.47 -3.00
N GLY A 73 -34.64 -11.20 -3.69
CA GLY A 73 -34.28 -12.07 -4.82
C GLY A 73 -34.24 -13.56 -4.52
N LEU A 74 -34.36 -14.00 -3.25
CA LEU A 74 -34.54 -15.39 -2.88
C LEU A 74 -36.04 -15.75 -2.81
N LYS A 75 -36.41 -16.81 -3.53
CA LYS A 75 -37.76 -17.39 -3.38
C LYS A 75 -37.76 -18.44 -2.27
N ILE A 76 -38.83 -18.53 -1.51
CA ILE A 76 -39.02 -19.57 -0.49
C ILE A 76 -38.90 -20.94 -1.15
N GLY A 77 -37.89 -21.75 -0.74
CA GLY A 77 -37.66 -23.10 -1.27
C GLY A 77 -36.44 -23.23 -2.21
N ASP A 78 -35.73 -22.14 -2.49
CA ASP A 78 -34.49 -22.24 -3.31
C ASP A 78 -33.37 -22.98 -2.53
N ASP A 79 -32.68 -23.89 -3.22
CA ASP A 79 -31.50 -24.58 -2.68
C ASP A 79 -30.31 -23.58 -2.68
N GLU A 80 -29.97 -23.09 -1.48
CA GLU A 80 -28.87 -22.10 -1.29
C GLU A 80 -27.53 -22.58 -1.88
N LYS A 81 -27.27 -23.90 -1.82
CA LYS A 81 -26.08 -24.47 -2.40
C LYS A 81 -26.11 -24.44 -3.92
N ALA A 82 -27.27 -24.68 -4.52
CA ALA A 82 -27.46 -24.59 -5.97
C ALA A 82 -27.30 -23.14 -6.45
N LEU A 83 -27.85 -22.16 -5.71
CA LEU A 83 -27.72 -20.75 -5.98
C LEU A 83 -26.24 -20.29 -5.87
N PHE A 84 -25.55 -20.70 -4.81
CA PHE A 84 -24.12 -20.43 -4.64
C PHE A 84 -23.32 -20.98 -5.83
N LEU A 85 -23.57 -22.20 -6.23
CA LEU A 85 -22.88 -22.80 -7.37
C LEU A 85 -23.22 -22.09 -8.70
N GLN A 86 -24.42 -21.56 -8.82
CA GLN A 86 -24.79 -20.76 -10.00
C GLN A 86 -24.02 -19.43 -10.04
N GLU A 87 -23.82 -18.77 -8.91
CA GLU A 87 -22.98 -17.57 -8.83
C GLU A 87 -21.51 -17.87 -9.13
N GLU A 88 -20.95 -18.95 -8.58
CA GLU A 88 -19.59 -19.39 -8.90
C GLU A 88 -19.42 -19.71 -10.40
N ARG A 89 -20.46 -20.26 -11.05
CA ARG A 89 -20.46 -20.50 -12.51
C ARG A 89 -20.49 -19.19 -13.30
N ARG A 90 -21.25 -18.16 -12.82
CA ARG A 90 -21.23 -16.82 -13.41
C ARG A 90 -19.85 -16.18 -13.29
N LEU A 91 -19.17 -16.34 -12.16
CA LEU A 91 -17.80 -15.86 -11.98
C LEU A 91 -16.83 -16.56 -12.95
N CYS A 92 -16.98 -17.88 -13.12
CA CYS A 92 -16.17 -18.61 -14.08
C CYS A 92 -16.41 -18.09 -15.52
N TYR A 93 -17.64 -17.85 -15.90
CA TYR A 93 -17.99 -17.26 -17.19
C TYR A 93 -17.37 -15.86 -17.37
N VAL A 94 -17.44 -15.01 -16.33
CA VAL A 94 -16.80 -13.70 -16.35
C VAL A 94 -15.28 -13.83 -16.55
N ALA A 95 -14.61 -14.74 -15.85
CA ALA A 95 -13.18 -14.97 -16.01
C ALA A 95 -12.83 -15.40 -17.46
N MET A 96 -13.59 -16.32 -18.02
CA MET A 96 -13.40 -16.81 -19.38
C MET A 96 -13.55 -15.70 -20.43
N THR A 97 -14.57 -14.85 -20.27
CA THR A 97 -14.87 -13.75 -21.21
C THR A 97 -13.92 -12.57 -21.08
N ARG A 98 -12.91 -12.63 -20.22
CA ARG A 98 -11.85 -11.61 -20.17
C ARG A 98 -10.76 -11.86 -21.21
N ALA A 99 -10.67 -13.06 -21.79
CA ALA A 99 -9.69 -13.40 -22.80
C ALA A 99 -10.15 -12.93 -24.18
N GLN A 100 -9.26 -12.20 -24.87
CA GLN A 100 -9.46 -11.79 -26.27
C GLN A 100 -8.95 -12.87 -27.24
N ASP A 101 -7.70 -13.34 -27.06
CA ASP A 101 -7.04 -14.25 -27.99
C ASP A 101 -6.85 -15.65 -27.42
N ARG A 102 -6.47 -15.75 -26.14
CA ARG A 102 -6.13 -17.04 -25.54
C ARG A 102 -6.61 -17.14 -24.10
N LEU A 103 -7.29 -18.24 -23.81
CA LEU A 103 -7.73 -18.62 -22.48
C LEU A 103 -6.98 -19.88 -22.02
N CYS A 104 -6.34 -19.82 -20.87
CA CYS A 104 -5.61 -20.95 -20.28
C CYS A 104 -6.20 -21.29 -18.90
N PHE A 105 -6.57 -22.52 -18.68
CA PHE A 105 -6.92 -23.05 -17.36
C PHE A 105 -5.71 -23.79 -16.80
N THR A 106 -5.38 -23.54 -15.53
CA THR A 106 -4.29 -24.27 -14.88
C THR A 106 -4.77 -24.98 -13.63
N LEU A 107 -4.21 -26.15 -13.40
CA LEU A 107 -4.42 -26.94 -12.18
C LEU A 107 -3.15 -27.71 -11.87
N ALA A 108 -2.80 -27.79 -10.58
CA ALA A 108 -1.69 -28.62 -10.14
C ALA A 108 -2.23 -29.99 -9.69
N ARG A 109 -1.45 -31.03 -9.94
CA ARG A 109 -1.78 -32.38 -9.47
C ARG A 109 -1.77 -32.47 -7.95
N ARG A 110 -0.85 -31.76 -7.29
CA ARG A 110 -0.74 -31.68 -5.83
C ARG A 110 -0.53 -30.23 -5.37
N TYR A 111 -1.01 -29.92 -4.20
CA TYR A 111 -0.90 -28.59 -3.58
C TYR A 111 -0.26 -28.72 -2.19
N GLY A 112 0.86 -28.07 -1.98
CA GLY A 112 1.62 -28.12 -0.74
C GLY A 112 2.04 -29.55 -0.39
N GLU A 113 2.05 -29.89 0.88
CA GLU A 113 2.47 -31.20 1.38
C GLU A 113 1.40 -32.31 1.25
N ARG A 114 0.32 -32.07 0.52
CA ARG A 114 -0.77 -33.08 0.37
C ARG A 114 -0.32 -34.26 -0.43
N LYS A 115 -0.46 -35.45 0.16
CA LYS A 115 -0.12 -36.76 -0.49
C LYS A 115 -1.15 -37.21 -1.54
N THR A 116 -2.33 -36.61 -1.58
CA THR A 116 -3.42 -36.98 -2.49
C THR A 116 -3.52 -36.01 -3.65
N ASP A 117 -3.78 -36.55 -4.84
CA ASP A 117 -3.96 -35.74 -6.05
C ASP A 117 -5.23 -34.87 -5.94
N ALA A 118 -5.12 -33.66 -6.42
CA ALA A 118 -6.24 -32.71 -6.48
C ALA A 118 -7.20 -33.12 -7.60
N LYS A 119 -8.49 -33.07 -7.33
CA LYS A 119 -9.52 -33.34 -8.35
C LYS A 119 -9.74 -32.09 -9.20
N PRO A 120 -9.80 -32.20 -10.53
CA PRO A 120 -10.16 -31.06 -11.39
C PRO A 120 -11.48 -30.41 -10.98
N SER A 121 -11.61 -29.14 -11.30
CA SER A 121 -12.85 -28.38 -11.10
C SER A 121 -14.01 -29.00 -11.87
N GLN A 122 -15.21 -29.00 -11.26
CA GLN A 122 -16.42 -29.38 -11.98
C GLN A 122 -16.69 -28.53 -13.23
N PHE A 123 -16.25 -27.25 -13.23
CA PHE A 123 -16.41 -26.37 -14.40
C PHE A 123 -15.58 -26.84 -15.60
N LEU A 124 -14.42 -27.45 -15.37
CA LEU A 124 -13.67 -28.09 -16.45
C LEU A 124 -14.43 -29.26 -17.05
N PHE A 125 -15.08 -30.08 -16.22
CA PHE A 125 -15.91 -31.19 -16.72
C PHE A 125 -17.16 -30.68 -17.46
N GLU A 126 -17.78 -29.59 -16.99
CA GLU A 126 -18.88 -28.93 -17.70
C GLU A 126 -18.45 -28.39 -19.06
N LEU A 127 -17.17 -28.03 -19.24
CA LEU A 127 -16.56 -27.64 -20.51
C LEU A 127 -16.08 -28.84 -21.35
N GLY A 128 -16.30 -30.08 -20.89
CA GLY A 128 -15.97 -31.31 -21.62
C GLY A 128 -14.53 -31.81 -21.42
N TYR A 129 -13.80 -31.30 -20.41
CA TYR A 129 -12.47 -31.83 -20.09
C TYR A 129 -12.55 -33.29 -19.62
N PRO A 130 -11.63 -34.20 -20.02
CA PRO A 130 -10.48 -33.98 -20.89
C PRO A 130 -10.74 -34.21 -22.39
N GLY A 131 -11.97 -34.49 -22.80
CA GLY A 131 -12.33 -34.93 -24.17
C GLY A 131 -12.79 -33.82 -25.13
N ASN A 132 -12.76 -32.52 -24.73
CA ASN A 132 -13.19 -31.46 -25.61
C ASN A 132 -12.17 -31.19 -26.72
N PRO A 133 -12.53 -31.33 -28.02
CA PRO A 133 -11.61 -31.15 -29.14
C PRO A 133 -11.10 -29.71 -29.32
N LEU A 134 -11.71 -28.73 -28.64
CA LEU A 134 -11.27 -27.34 -28.66
C LEU A 134 -10.26 -27.00 -27.56
N MET A 135 -9.91 -27.98 -26.73
CA MET A 135 -8.94 -27.82 -25.65
C MET A 135 -7.62 -28.52 -25.96
N ASP A 136 -6.55 -27.75 -26.06
CA ASP A 136 -5.19 -28.29 -26.04
C ASP A 136 -4.77 -28.56 -24.59
N ILE A 137 -4.52 -29.83 -24.28
CA ILE A 137 -4.09 -30.22 -22.93
C ILE A 137 -2.59 -30.39 -22.93
N THR A 138 -1.90 -29.51 -22.23
CA THR A 138 -0.45 -29.59 -22.02
C THR A 138 -0.19 -29.95 -20.58
N ALA A 139 0.41 -31.11 -20.33
CA ALA A 139 0.94 -31.45 -19.03
C ALA A 139 2.35 -30.80 -18.91
N VAL A 140 2.46 -29.73 -18.15
CA VAL A 140 3.75 -29.26 -17.70
C VAL A 140 4.14 -30.14 -16.52
N ILE A 141 4.86 -31.21 -16.80
CA ILE A 141 5.60 -31.92 -15.77
C ILE A 141 6.78 -30.98 -15.49
N MET A 142 6.66 -30.10 -14.48
CA MET A 142 7.84 -29.65 -13.80
C MET A 142 8.51 -30.95 -13.41
N ALA A 143 9.68 -31.21 -13.98
CA ALA A 143 10.51 -32.26 -13.46
C ALA A 143 10.59 -31.98 -11.95
N GLU A 144 9.79 -32.67 -11.13
CA GLU A 144 10.36 -33.21 -9.91
C GLU A 144 11.69 -33.66 -10.46
N GLN A 145 12.81 -33.05 -9.99
CA GLN A 145 14.04 -33.80 -10.12
C GLN A 145 13.59 -35.19 -9.74
N GLU A 146 13.36 -36.03 -10.77
CA GLU A 146 13.36 -37.47 -10.52
C GLU A 146 14.66 -37.59 -9.75
N ASP A 147 14.51 -37.71 -8.42
CA ASP A 147 15.40 -38.62 -7.73
C ASP A 147 15.27 -39.88 -8.57
N THR A 148 16.03 -39.95 -9.67
CA THR A 148 16.47 -41.19 -10.21
C THR A 148 17.02 -41.83 -8.97
N GLU A 149 16.28 -42.80 -8.44
CA GLU A 149 16.78 -43.74 -7.46
C GLU A 149 17.95 -44.50 -8.10
N VAL A 150 19.03 -43.81 -8.34
CA VAL A 150 20.35 -44.35 -8.16
C VAL A 150 20.33 -44.73 -6.69
N PRO A 151 20.53 -46.01 -6.32
CA PRO A 151 20.48 -46.45 -4.94
C PRO A 151 21.38 -45.47 -4.19
N ASP A 152 20.76 -44.54 -3.46
CA ASP A 152 21.41 -43.38 -2.85
C ASP A 152 22.49 -43.97 -1.96
N ASN A 153 23.74 -43.70 -2.26
CA ASN A 153 24.82 -43.98 -1.36
C ASN A 153 24.37 -43.47 0.02
N PRO A 154 24.28 -44.29 1.05
CA PRO A 154 23.78 -43.87 2.37
C PRO A 154 24.42 -42.58 2.86
N VAL A 155 25.66 -42.32 2.42
CA VAL A 155 26.41 -41.10 2.73
C VAL A 155 25.83 -39.86 2.03
N ASP A 156 25.42 -39.94 0.77
CA ASP A 156 24.83 -38.82 0.05
C ASP A 156 23.45 -38.46 0.59
N THR A 157 22.67 -39.47 0.97
CA THR A 157 21.39 -39.27 1.67
C THR A 157 21.60 -38.58 3.01
N LEU A 158 22.63 -38.99 3.78
CA LEU A 158 23.00 -38.37 5.05
C LEU A 158 23.41 -36.88 4.86
N LYS A 159 24.28 -36.61 3.87
CA LYS A 159 24.71 -35.22 3.54
C LYS A 159 23.54 -34.34 3.20
N ARG A 160 22.61 -34.80 2.33
CA ARG A 160 21.42 -34.04 1.95
C ARG A 160 20.60 -33.70 3.19
N LYS A 161 20.31 -34.71 4.03
CA LYS A 161 19.54 -34.49 5.28
C LYS A 161 20.21 -33.49 6.24
N ILE A 162 21.54 -33.56 6.39
CA ILE A 162 22.28 -32.64 7.27
C ILE A 162 22.23 -31.21 6.68
N LYS A 163 22.40 -31.05 5.34
CA LYS A 163 22.29 -29.76 4.65
C LYS A 163 20.93 -29.12 4.84
N ASP A 164 19.83 -29.88 4.66
CA ASP A 164 18.47 -29.39 4.85
C ASP A 164 18.21 -28.96 6.29
N GLN A 165 18.74 -29.71 7.27
CA GLN A 165 18.62 -29.33 8.68
C GLN A 165 19.45 -28.09 9.02
N ALA A 166 20.65 -27.92 8.44
CA ALA A 166 21.45 -26.72 8.60
C ALA A 166 20.73 -25.49 8.03
N HIS A 167 20.14 -25.62 6.84
CA HIS A 167 19.39 -24.56 6.18
C HIS A 167 18.20 -24.10 7.03
N ARG A 168 17.35 -25.05 7.47
CA ARG A 168 16.21 -24.75 8.35
C ARG A 168 16.64 -24.11 9.67
N ALA A 169 17.77 -24.53 10.25
CA ALA A 169 18.28 -23.95 11.48
C ALA A 169 18.76 -22.50 11.29
N VAL A 170 19.34 -22.17 10.13
CA VAL A 170 19.71 -20.79 9.78
C VAL A 170 18.45 -19.94 9.59
N GLU A 171 17.47 -20.42 8.84
CA GLU A 171 16.19 -19.72 8.62
C GLU A 171 15.46 -19.42 9.93
N GLN A 172 15.54 -20.35 10.90
CA GLN A 172 14.93 -20.18 12.23
C GLN A 172 15.83 -19.45 13.22
N MET A 173 16.97 -18.91 12.79
CA MET A 173 17.97 -18.25 13.65
C MET A 173 18.52 -19.13 14.80
N HIS A 174 18.45 -20.46 14.65
CA HIS A 174 19.00 -21.42 15.61
C HIS A 174 20.49 -21.68 15.33
N LEU A 175 21.33 -20.66 15.49
CA LEU A 175 22.74 -20.64 15.09
C LEU A 175 23.54 -21.80 15.68
N LYS A 176 23.30 -22.18 16.94
CA LYS A 176 23.98 -23.33 17.58
C LYS A 176 23.71 -24.63 16.81
N THR A 177 22.45 -24.88 16.43
CA THR A 177 22.06 -26.07 15.65
C THR A 177 22.64 -26.01 14.26
N ALA A 178 22.65 -24.85 13.60
CA ALA A 178 23.26 -24.69 12.30
C ALA A 178 24.76 -25.03 12.31
N ILE A 179 25.50 -24.50 13.28
CA ILE A 179 26.93 -24.78 13.48
C ILE A 179 27.17 -26.28 13.69
N GLN A 180 26.36 -26.94 14.53
CA GLN A 180 26.46 -28.40 14.76
C GLN A 180 26.30 -29.20 13.46
N ARG A 181 25.35 -28.80 12.61
CA ARG A 181 25.12 -29.46 11.31
C ARG A 181 26.26 -29.23 10.32
N ILE A 182 26.85 -28.04 10.32
CA ILE A 182 28.05 -27.73 9.50
C ILE A 182 29.23 -28.59 9.93
N VAL A 183 29.49 -28.71 11.22
CA VAL A 183 30.55 -29.59 11.76
C VAL A 183 30.28 -31.06 11.40
N GLU A 184 29.04 -31.52 11.44
CA GLU A 184 28.69 -32.87 11.02
C GLU A 184 28.98 -33.10 9.54
N LEU A 185 28.69 -32.14 8.66
CA LEU A 185 29.02 -32.21 7.22
C LEU A 185 30.52 -32.33 7.01
N GLU A 186 31.33 -31.57 7.74
CA GLU A 186 32.78 -31.62 7.64
C GLU A 186 33.30 -32.98 8.11
N LYS A 187 32.77 -33.52 9.20
CA LYS A 187 33.12 -34.88 9.65
C LYS A 187 32.78 -35.95 8.62
N VAL A 188 31.65 -35.85 7.92
CA VAL A 188 31.28 -36.76 6.84
C VAL A 188 32.27 -36.62 5.68
N ARG A 189 32.71 -35.40 5.32
CA ARG A 189 33.71 -35.16 4.29
C ARG A 189 35.05 -35.82 4.63
N LEU A 190 35.53 -35.67 5.86
CA LEU A 190 36.78 -36.31 6.32
C LEU A 190 36.71 -37.85 6.20
N LEU A 191 35.59 -38.44 6.60
CA LEU A 191 35.40 -39.89 6.48
C LEU A 191 35.37 -40.36 5.00
N GLU A 192 34.78 -39.60 4.11
CA GLU A 192 34.80 -39.92 2.66
C GLU A 192 36.21 -39.86 2.06
N GLU A 193 37.03 -38.93 2.57
CA GLU A 193 38.43 -38.83 2.17
C GLU A 193 39.34 -39.86 2.86
N GLY A 194 38.76 -40.78 3.64
CA GLY A 194 39.49 -41.79 4.37
C GLY A 194 40.29 -41.27 5.55
N GLN A 195 39.98 -40.05 6.01
CA GLN A 195 40.65 -39.40 7.15
C GLN A 195 39.98 -39.82 8.47
N SER A 196 40.76 -39.82 9.56
CA SER A 196 40.24 -40.10 10.89
C SER A 196 39.46 -38.88 11.42
N LEU A 197 38.34 -39.12 12.11
CA LEU A 197 37.63 -38.06 12.84
C LEU A 197 38.48 -37.37 13.93
N ALA A 198 39.54 -38.06 14.39
CA ALA A 198 40.51 -37.47 15.33
C ALA A 198 41.37 -36.35 14.69
N SER A 199 41.39 -36.27 13.37
CA SER A 199 42.06 -35.18 12.64
C SER A 199 41.21 -33.91 12.52
N PHE A 200 39.94 -33.91 12.95
CA PHE A 200 39.10 -32.72 12.96
C PHE A 200 39.60 -31.72 14.02
N ASP A 201 40.10 -30.59 13.54
CA ASP A 201 40.51 -29.46 14.39
C ASP A 201 39.44 -28.38 14.35
N PRO A 202 38.65 -28.20 15.41
CA PRO A 202 37.61 -27.16 15.45
C PRO A 202 38.19 -25.74 15.32
N ASP A 203 39.34 -25.50 15.92
CA ASP A 203 39.94 -24.15 15.93
C ASP A 203 40.43 -23.78 14.53
N ALA A 204 41.05 -24.71 13.80
CA ALA A 204 41.40 -24.50 12.42
C ALA A 204 40.17 -24.39 11.51
N PHE A 205 39.11 -25.16 11.74
CA PHE A 205 37.88 -25.16 10.96
C PHE A 205 37.14 -23.82 11.08
N PHE A 206 37.10 -23.23 12.27
CA PHE A 206 36.44 -21.93 12.51
C PHE A 206 37.40 -20.74 12.43
N SER A 207 38.67 -20.95 12.14
CA SER A 207 39.63 -19.89 11.97
C SER A 207 39.39 -19.19 10.61
N VAL A 208 38.86 -17.99 10.66
CA VAL A 208 38.75 -17.10 9.51
C VAL A 208 39.89 -16.10 9.57
N PRO A 209 40.74 -15.97 8.52
CA PRO A 209 41.78 -14.92 8.52
C PRO A 209 41.18 -13.55 8.75
N ALA A 210 41.81 -12.74 9.61
CA ALA A 210 41.33 -11.39 9.93
C ALA A 210 41.31 -10.45 8.71
N ASP A 211 42.04 -10.80 7.68
CA ASP A 211 42.22 -10.06 6.41
C ASP A 211 41.60 -10.80 5.21
N ASP A 212 40.63 -11.67 5.41
CA ASP A 212 39.91 -12.37 4.34
C ASP A 212 39.30 -11.33 3.36
N PRO A 213 39.82 -11.23 2.09
CA PRO A 213 39.36 -10.23 1.14
C PRO A 213 37.87 -10.38 0.78
N ALA A 214 37.33 -11.61 0.80
CA ALA A 214 35.92 -11.85 0.53
C ALA A 214 35.02 -11.34 1.67
N LEU A 215 35.48 -11.50 2.90
CA LEU A 215 34.81 -10.97 4.08
C LEU A 215 34.83 -9.43 4.07
N LEU A 216 36.01 -8.84 3.81
CA LEU A 216 36.18 -7.40 3.73
C LEU A 216 35.34 -6.81 2.60
N ALA A 217 35.35 -7.42 1.40
CA ALA A 217 34.53 -6.99 0.29
C ALA A 217 33.01 -7.06 0.57
N ALA A 218 32.57 -8.04 1.38
CA ALA A 218 31.17 -8.12 1.81
C ALA A 218 30.77 -6.97 2.75
N PHE A 219 31.72 -6.51 3.58
CA PHE A 219 31.50 -5.34 4.46
C PHE A 219 31.73 -4.00 3.75
N GLU A 220 32.48 -3.96 2.65
CA GLU A 220 32.63 -2.78 1.80
C GLU A 220 31.40 -2.51 0.91
N HIS A 221 30.47 -3.45 0.82
CA HIS A 221 29.17 -3.18 0.22
C HIS A 221 28.50 -2.06 1.03
N LYS A 222 28.50 -0.86 0.44
CA LYS A 222 27.70 0.25 0.98
C LYS A 222 26.27 -0.28 1.16
N PRO A 223 25.72 -0.17 2.36
CA PRO A 223 24.34 -0.59 2.58
C PRO A 223 23.48 0.08 1.52
N VAL A 224 22.66 -0.69 0.83
CA VAL A 224 21.69 -0.12 -0.12
C VAL A 224 20.74 0.71 0.73
N LEU A 225 20.90 2.03 0.64
CA LEU A 225 20.05 2.95 1.38
C LEU A 225 18.60 2.75 0.90
N LEU A 226 17.69 2.45 1.82
CA LEU A 226 16.25 2.36 1.56
C LEU A 226 15.71 3.69 1.03
N VAL A 227 16.34 4.80 1.45
CA VAL A 227 15.99 6.17 1.04
C VAL A 227 16.93 6.62 -0.07
N GLY A 228 16.58 6.33 -1.32
CA GLY A 228 17.34 6.72 -2.51
C GLY A 228 17.46 8.24 -2.69
N GLU A 229 18.31 8.67 -3.63
CA GLU A 229 18.51 10.09 -3.93
C GLU A 229 17.26 10.78 -4.48
N ASP A 230 16.42 10.04 -5.20
CA ASP A 230 15.16 10.54 -5.78
C ASP A 230 14.02 10.66 -4.77
N HIS A 231 14.24 10.25 -3.51
CA HIS A 231 13.23 10.36 -2.48
C HIS A 231 12.86 11.83 -2.26
N HIS A 232 11.56 12.12 -2.29
CA HIS A 232 11.04 13.47 -2.19
C HIS A 232 10.13 13.62 -0.97
N PHE A 233 10.02 14.84 -0.49
CA PHE A 233 9.27 15.18 0.71
C PHE A 233 8.04 16.03 0.37
N SER A 234 7.01 15.90 1.19
CA SER A 234 5.78 16.71 1.16
C SER A 234 5.39 17.11 2.58
N ALA A 235 4.45 18.03 2.72
CA ALA A 235 3.92 18.40 4.04
C ALA A 235 3.40 17.18 4.83
N SER A 236 2.61 16.34 4.16
CA SER A 236 2.10 15.10 4.78
C SER A 236 3.20 14.09 5.13
N ALA A 237 4.27 14.02 4.32
CA ALA A 237 5.41 13.16 4.60
C ALA A 237 6.18 13.66 5.84
N LEU A 238 6.51 14.94 5.91
CA LEU A 238 7.18 15.54 7.07
C LEU A 238 6.34 15.35 8.35
N LYS A 239 5.03 15.61 8.26
CA LYS A 239 4.10 15.42 9.38
C LYS A 239 4.04 13.96 9.83
N LYS A 240 3.99 13.02 8.90
CA LYS A 240 3.97 11.60 9.22
C LYS A 240 5.24 11.15 9.95
N TYR A 241 6.41 11.71 9.59
CA TYR A 241 7.66 11.45 10.31
C TYR A 241 7.64 12.03 11.72
N GLU A 242 7.14 13.25 11.88
CA GLU A 242 6.97 13.89 13.19
C GLU A 242 6.03 13.08 14.09
N ASP A 243 4.92 12.58 13.54
CA ASP A 243 3.96 11.76 14.27
C ASP A 243 4.58 10.41 14.70
N CYS A 244 5.28 9.71 13.81
CA CYS A 244 6.02 8.48 14.08
C CYS A 244 6.96 8.12 12.92
N PRO A 245 8.29 8.10 13.15
CA PRO A 245 9.26 7.73 12.10
C PRO A 245 9.06 6.34 11.53
N LEU A 246 8.68 5.33 12.33
CA LEU A 246 8.38 3.99 11.84
C LEU A 246 7.14 3.97 10.94
N CYS A 247 6.10 4.71 11.28
CA CYS A 247 4.92 4.84 10.43
C CYS A 247 5.28 5.51 9.10
N TYR A 248 6.15 6.53 9.11
CA TYR A 248 6.71 7.12 7.90
C TYR A 248 7.42 6.09 7.03
N LYS A 249 8.27 5.23 7.63
CA LYS A 249 8.96 4.15 6.91
C LYS A 249 7.96 3.26 6.17
N PHE A 250 6.90 2.82 6.83
CA PHE A 250 5.88 1.99 6.19
C PHE A 250 5.19 2.70 5.02
N VAL A 251 4.80 3.97 5.20
CA VAL A 251 4.05 4.73 4.18
C VAL A 251 4.91 5.13 2.99
N TYR A 252 6.05 5.77 3.25
CA TYR A 252 6.80 6.51 2.22
C TYR A 252 8.07 5.80 1.73
N VAL A 253 8.64 4.91 2.52
CA VAL A 253 9.84 4.16 2.15
C VAL A 253 9.47 2.79 1.63
N LEU A 254 8.75 2.00 2.43
CA LEU A 254 8.33 0.64 2.07
C LEU A 254 7.04 0.64 1.23
N GLN A 255 6.29 1.74 1.23
CA GLN A 255 5.00 1.89 0.53
C GLN A 255 4.03 0.73 0.83
N VAL A 256 3.99 0.31 2.10
CA VAL A 256 3.07 -0.73 2.56
C VAL A 256 1.64 -0.24 2.36
N PRO A 257 0.84 -0.93 1.55
CA PRO A 257 -0.50 -0.46 1.22
C PRO A 257 -1.44 -0.54 2.43
N THR A 258 -2.42 0.36 2.48
CA THR A 258 -3.48 0.36 3.48
C THR A 258 -4.84 0.18 2.83
N LEU A 259 -5.81 -0.27 3.62
CA LEU A 259 -7.19 -0.34 3.15
C LEU A 259 -7.73 1.07 2.83
N ALA A 260 -8.35 1.21 1.67
CA ALA A 260 -9.01 2.45 1.29
C ALA A 260 -10.14 2.78 2.28
N ARG A 261 -10.12 3.98 2.86
CA ARG A 261 -11.17 4.44 3.78
C ARG A 261 -12.22 5.24 3.02
N THR A 262 -13.49 4.89 3.20
CA THR A 262 -14.62 5.48 2.47
C THR A 262 -14.75 7.00 2.63
N TYR A 263 -14.40 7.56 3.80
CA TYR A 263 -14.52 9.01 4.02
C TYR A 263 -13.56 9.87 3.17
N PHE A 264 -12.51 9.26 2.59
CA PHE A 264 -11.64 9.98 1.64
C PHE A 264 -12.37 10.35 0.35
N SER A 265 -13.36 9.58 -0.08
CA SER A 265 -14.05 9.81 -1.35
C SER A 265 -14.86 11.12 -1.34
N MET A 266 -15.65 11.40 -0.30
CA MET A 266 -16.40 12.65 -0.15
C MET A 266 -15.45 13.85 -0.09
N GLY A 267 -14.41 13.78 0.76
CA GLY A 267 -13.43 14.86 0.90
C GLY A 267 -12.74 15.19 -0.41
N THR A 268 -12.26 14.16 -1.12
CA THR A 268 -11.62 14.28 -2.43
C THR A 268 -12.56 14.89 -3.47
N ALA A 269 -13.83 14.47 -3.51
CA ALA A 269 -14.81 15.05 -4.43
C ALA A 269 -15.03 16.55 -4.18
N VAL A 270 -15.21 16.96 -2.92
CA VAL A 270 -15.36 18.38 -2.55
C VAL A 270 -14.13 19.19 -2.93
N HIS A 271 -12.91 18.70 -2.63
CA HIS A 271 -11.66 19.36 -3.04
C HIS A 271 -11.57 19.50 -4.57
N THR A 272 -11.88 18.44 -5.31
CA THR A 272 -11.87 18.48 -6.78
C THR A 272 -12.85 19.50 -7.34
N VAL A 273 -14.04 19.66 -6.74
CA VAL A 273 -15.00 20.69 -7.16
C VAL A 273 -14.47 22.08 -6.88
N ILE A 274 -13.92 22.32 -5.69
CA ILE A 274 -13.35 23.64 -5.30
C ILE A 274 -12.18 24.00 -6.22
N GLU A 275 -11.30 23.06 -6.51
CA GLU A 275 -10.22 23.23 -7.49
C GLU A 275 -10.75 23.67 -8.85
N ARG A 276 -11.73 22.94 -9.41
CA ARG A 276 -12.30 23.23 -10.72
C ARG A 276 -13.03 24.56 -10.75
N LEU A 277 -13.77 24.89 -9.70
CA LEU A 277 -14.41 26.22 -9.55
C LEU A 277 -13.37 27.33 -9.46
N SER A 278 -12.30 27.14 -8.71
CA SER A 278 -11.22 28.11 -8.60
C SER A 278 -10.50 28.33 -9.94
N LYS A 279 -10.26 27.28 -10.73
CA LYS A 279 -9.71 27.37 -12.08
C LYS A 279 -10.66 28.08 -13.03
N TYR A 280 -11.97 27.75 -12.95
CA TYR A 280 -13.00 28.44 -13.74
C TYR A 280 -13.04 29.95 -13.47
N GLN A 281 -12.86 30.34 -12.20
CA GLN A 281 -12.77 31.79 -11.83
C GLN A 281 -11.50 32.43 -12.40
N LEU A 282 -10.35 31.72 -12.42
CA LEU A 282 -9.12 32.25 -13.05
C LEU A 282 -9.31 32.48 -14.58
N GLU A 283 -10.21 31.76 -15.22
CA GLU A 283 -10.60 31.91 -16.61
C GLU A 283 -11.69 33.00 -16.82
N GLY A 284 -12.08 33.71 -15.74
CA GLY A 284 -13.11 34.77 -15.79
C GLY A 284 -14.55 34.27 -15.59
N GLY A 285 -14.74 33.00 -15.25
CA GLY A 285 -16.06 32.44 -14.97
C GLY A 285 -16.57 32.81 -13.57
N THR A 286 -17.88 32.80 -13.38
CA THR A 286 -18.53 32.99 -12.08
C THR A 286 -18.96 31.65 -11.50
N PRO A 287 -18.51 31.27 -10.30
CA PRO A 287 -18.93 30.02 -9.69
C PRO A 287 -20.40 30.12 -9.25
N THR A 288 -21.23 29.15 -9.67
CA THR A 288 -22.63 29.05 -9.28
C THR A 288 -22.89 27.72 -8.61
N LYS A 289 -24.00 27.62 -7.89
CA LYS A 289 -24.44 26.38 -7.23
C LYS A 289 -24.69 25.26 -8.27
N GLU A 290 -25.34 25.60 -9.39
CA GLU A 290 -25.62 24.67 -10.47
C GLU A 290 -24.33 24.06 -11.01
N ARG A 291 -23.31 24.93 -11.24
CA ARG A 291 -21.99 24.48 -11.72
C ARG A 291 -21.27 23.61 -10.69
N ALA A 292 -21.37 23.95 -9.41
CA ALA A 292 -20.80 23.14 -8.34
C ALA A 292 -21.42 21.73 -8.29
N ILE A 293 -22.73 21.61 -8.43
CA ILE A 293 -23.45 20.33 -8.45
C ILE A 293 -23.11 19.53 -9.69
N GLU A 294 -23.01 20.15 -10.88
CA GLU A 294 -22.55 19.47 -12.10
C GLU A 294 -21.17 18.87 -11.93
N LEU A 295 -20.23 19.64 -11.40
CA LEU A 295 -18.86 19.19 -11.12
C LEU A 295 -18.85 18.06 -10.09
N LEU A 296 -19.64 18.17 -9.02
CA LEU A 296 -19.77 17.14 -8.02
C LEU A 296 -20.30 15.84 -8.60
N ASN A 297 -21.31 15.90 -9.49
CA ASN A 297 -21.84 14.75 -10.21
C ASN A 297 -20.76 14.07 -11.09
N SER A 298 -19.89 14.86 -11.69
CA SER A 298 -18.84 14.36 -12.58
C SER A 298 -17.68 13.66 -11.89
N CYS A 299 -17.44 13.94 -10.59
CA CYS A 299 -16.30 13.40 -9.83
C CYS A 299 -16.72 12.54 -8.64
N TRP A 300 -18.02 12.34 -8.42
CA TRP A 300 -18.53 11.47 -7.35
C TRP A 300 -18.34 10.01 -7.68
N SER A 301 -17.73 9.25 -6.76
CA SER A 301 -17.58 7.80 -6.88
C SER A 301 -18.47 7.07 -5.87
N SER A 302 -19.41 6.29 -6.37
CA SER A 302 -20.29 5.44 -5.55
C SER A 302 -19.61 4.15 -5.10
N ASP A 303 -18.53 3.73 -5.79
CA ASP A 303 -17.85 2.46 -5.51
C ASP A 303 -17.13 2.44 -4.15
N ALA A 304 -16.89 3.61 -3.58
CA ALA A 304 -16.26 3.76 -2.27
C ALA A 304 -17.21 3.49 -1.10
N TYR A 305 -18.52 3.35 -1.35
CA TYR A 305 -19.52 3.24 -0.29
C TYR A 305 -20.07 1.82 -0.17
N ALA A 306 -20.02 1.28 1.06
CA ALA A 306 -20.61 -0.03 1.37
C ALA A 306 -22.16 0.01 1.46
N SER A 307 -22.76 1.21 1.58
CA SER A 307 -24.20 1.40 1.79
C SER A 307 -24.68 2.63 1.02
N ARG A 308 -25.78 2.47 0.30
CA ARG A 308 -26.46 3.58 -0.40
C ARG A 308 -26.95 4.68 0.53
N THR A 309 -27.36 4.32 1.75
CA THR A 309 -27.78 5.30 2.77
C THR A 309 -26.62 6.19 3.17
N HIS A 310 -25.48 5.59 3.45
CA HIS A 310 -24.26 6.35 3.82
C HIS A 310 -23.78 7.25 2.66
N GLU A 311 -23.84 6.74 1.43
CA GLU A 311 -23.52 7.53 0.23
C GLU A 311 -24.43 8.77 0.13
N LEU A 312 -25.74 8.62 0.32
CA LEU A 312 -26.70 9.73 0.26
C LEU A 312 -26.47 10.75 1.37
N GLU A 313 -26.18 10.31 2.59
CA GLU A 313 -25.85 11.19 3.71
C GLU A 313 -24.58 12.01 3.43
N ASP A 314 -23.54 11.38 2.91
CA ASP A 314 -22.29 12.07 2.57
C ASP A 314 -22.48 13.00 1.38
N ARG A 315 -23.33 12.64 0.44
CA ARG A 315 -23.71 13.50 -0.66
C ARG A 315 -24.35 14.82 -0.18
N VAL A 316 -25.29 14.74 0.74
CA VAL A 316 -25.94 15.90 1.36
C VAL A 316 -24.89 16.77 2.10
N LYS A 317 -23.97 16.14 2.83
CA LYS A 317 -22.87 16.86 3.50
C LYS A 317 -21.96 17.58 2.51
N ALA A 318 -21.61 16.91 1.39
CA ALA A 318 -20.79 17.50 0.35
C ALA A 318 -21.45 18.74 -0.28
N GLU A 319 -22.74 18.65 -0.61
CA GLU A 319 -23.51 19.78 -1.15
C GLU A 319 -23.58 20.95 -0.16
N ALA A 320 -23.81 20.69 1.12
CA ALA A 320 -23.79 21.72 2.16
C ALA A 320 -22.42 22.39 2.32
N MET A 321 -21.31 21.63 2.17
CA MET A 321 -19.96 22.20 2.17
C MET A 321 -19.73 23.09 0.95
N LEU A 322 -20.23 22.71 -0.22
CA LEU A 322 -20.11 23.55 -1.41
C LEU A 322 -20.95 24.83 -1.31
N ASP A 323 -22.14 24.77 -0.72
CA ASP A 323 -22.93 25.97 -0.40
C ASP A 323 -22.16 26.92 0.54
N THR A 324 -21.51 26.37 1.58
CA THR A 324 -20.65 27.15 2.50
C THR A 324 -19.48 27.79 1.77
N TYR A 325 -18.81 27.03 0.88
CA TYR A 325 -17.72 27.54 0.07
C TYR A 325 -18.16 28.69 -0.85
N LEU A 326 -19.29 28.54 -1.54
CA LEU A 326 -19.83 29.58 -2.44
C LEU A 326 -20.19 30.85 -1.66
N ALA A 327 -20.87 30.73 -0.52
CA ALA A 327 -21.20 31.85 0.34
C ALA A 327 -19.94 32.60 0.86
N TRP A 328 -18.90 31.85 1.25
CA TRP A 328 -17.61 32.42 1.61
C TRP A 328 -16.98 33.16 0.41
N GLN A 329 -17.06 32.57 -0.78
CA GLN A 329 -16.49 33.16 -1.99
C GLN A 329 -17.14 34.47 -2.39
N GLU A 330 -18.44 34.63 -2.18
CA GLU A 330 -19.18 35.89 -2.48
C GLU A 330 -18.67 37.06 -1.65
N VAL A 331 -18.25 36.82 -0.41
CA VAL A 331 -17.75 37.89 0.49
C VAL A 331 -16.23 38.03 0.45
N ASN A 332 -15.52 37.10 -0.17
CA ASN A 332 -14.07 37.15 -0.30
C ASN A 332 -13.66 38.21 -1.34
N ARG A 333 -12.93 39.23 -0.92
CA ARG A 333 -12.48 40.35 -1.78
C ARG A 333 -11.11 40.09 -2.41
N ASN A 334 -10.46 39.01 -2.07
CA ASN A 334 -9.15 38.68 -2.62
C ASN A 334 -9.30 38.13 -4.07
N THR A 335 -8.31 38.43 -4.88
CA THR A 335 -8.23 37.86 -6.26
C THR A 335 -7.47 36.56 -6.24
N ILE A 336 -8.00 35.52 -6.90
CA ILE A 336 -7.30 34.26 -7.03
C ILE A 336 -6.09 34.46 -7.94
N VAL A 337 -4.90 34.09 -7.46
CA VAL A 337 -3.64 34.08 -8.22
C VAL A 337 -3.37 32.68 -8.79
N ALA A 338 -3.63 31.65 -8.02
CA ALA A 338 -3.45 30.27 -8.44
C ALA A 338 -4.33 29.32 -7.63
N ALA A 339 -4.76 28.22 -8.28
CA ALA A 339 -5.47 27.08 -7.68
C ALA A 339 -4.69 25.79 -7.95
N GLU A 340 -4.57 24.90 -6.95
CA GLU A 340 -3.78 23.68 -7.02
C GLU A 340 -2.37 23.92 -7.55
N LYS A 341 -1.74 24.95 -7.00
CA LYS A 341 -0.43 25.39 -7.47
C LYS A 341 0.65 24.41 -7.04
N LYS A 342 1.17 23.67 -8.01
CA LYS A 342 2.34 22.82 -7.79
C LYS A 342 3.56 23.66 -7.42
N PHE A 343 4.26 23.25 -6.38
CA PHE A 343 5.56 23.78 -6.03
C PHE A 343 6.60 22.69 -5.90
N GLN A 344 7.85 23.05 -6.14
CA GLN A 344 9.00 22.20 -5.91
C GLN A 344 10.22 23.07 -5.68
N PHE A 345 10.93 22.81 -4.59
CA PHE A 345 12.19 23.47 -4.29
C PHE A 345 13.14 22.55 -3.52
N PRO A 346 14.45 22.82 -3.54
CA PRO A 346 15.41 22.04 -2.77
C PRO A 346 15.42 22.48 -1.30
N LEU A 347 15.42 21.50 -0.39
CA LEU A 347 15.65 21.73 1.03
C LEU A 347 16.58 20.64 1.55
N ASN A 348 17.72 21.03 2.17
CA ASN A 348 18.76 20.11 2.61
C ASN A 348 19.22 19.12 1.51
N GLY A 349 19.38 19.62 0.26
CA GLY A 349 19.79 18.80 -0.89
C GLY A 349 18.74 17.83 -1.42
N ARG A 350 17.53 17.82 -0.85
CA ARG A 350 16.42 16.94 -1.26
C ARG A 350 15.28 17.75 -1.85
N LYS A 351 14.50 17.13 -2.74
CA LYS A 351 13.33 17.74 -3.36
C LYS A 351 12.16 17.76 -2.40
N VAL A 352 11.64 18.94 -2.11
CA VAL A 352 10.36 19.14 -1.42
C VAL A 352 9.32 19.55 -2.44
N LYS A 353 8.19 18.86 -2.49
CA LYS A 353 7.12 19.14 -3.46
C LYS A 353 5.74 19.04 -2.82
N GLY A 354 4.79 19.70 -3.44
CA GLY A 354 3.39 19.66 -3.01
C GLY A 354 2.51 20.52 -3.88
N TYR A 355 1.29 20.67 -3.43
CA TYR A 355 0.29 21.54 -4.05
C TYR A 355 -0.27 22.45 -3.00
N ILE A 356 -0.50 23.71 -3.36
CA ILE A 356 -1.21 24.69 -2.54
C ILE A 356 -2.61 24.81 -3.13
N ASP A 357 -3.64 24.52 -2.34
CA ASP A 357 -5.02 24.51 -2.80
C ASP A 357 -5.38 25.83 -3.46
N ARG A 358 -5.01 26.95 -2.80
CA ARG A 358 -5.32 28.28 -3.31
C ARG A 358 -4.34 29.35 -2.84
N ILE A 359 -3.87 30.16 -3.78
CA ILE A 359 -3.11 31.37 -3.54
C ILE A 359 -3.95 32.55 -4.02
N GLU A 360 -4.15 33.53 -3.17
CA GLU A 360 -4.89 34.72 -3.43
C GLU A 360 -3.99 35.97 -3.26
N GLN A 361 -4.45 37.08 -3.81
CA GLN A 361 -3.87 38.39 -3.56
C GLN A 361 -4.94 39.29 -2.92
N SER A 362 -4.60 39.89 -1.79
CA SER A 362 -5.46 40.86 -1.11
C SER A 362 -5.55 42.15 -1.92
N PRO A 363 -6.54 43.03 -1.66
CA PRO A 363 -6.60 44.37 -2.29
C PRO A 363 -5.34 45.20 -2.08
N ASP A 364 -4.58 44.97 -1.01
CA ASP A 364 -3.31 45.64 -0.71
C ASP A 364 -2.11 45.01 -1.46
N GLY A 365 -2.35 44.02 -2.31
CA GLY A 365 -1.32 43.35 -3.12
C GLY A 365 -0.50 42.28 -2.40
N GLU A 366 -0.90 41.89 -1.18
CA GLU A 366 -0.22 40.87 -0.40
C GLU A 366 -0.77 39.47 -0.70
N TYR A 367 0.11 38.43 -0.66
CA TYR A 367 -0.31 37.04 -0.88
C TYR A 367 -1.02 36.47 0.34
N VAL A 368 -2.06 35.70 0.08
CA VAL A 368 -2.82 34.93 1.08
C VAL A 368 -2.90 33.49 0.59
N VAL A 369 -2.62 32.52 1.49
CA VAL A 369 -2.76 31.08 1.22
C VAL A 369 -4.01 30.59 1.93
N VAL A 370 -4.82 29.80 1.22
CA VAL A 370 -5.99 29.13 1.79
C VAL A 370 -5.90 27.64 1.47
N ASP A 371 -5.95 26.82 2.51
CA ASP A 371 -6.05 25.38 2.43
C ASP A 371 -7.43 24.95 2.93
N PHE A 372 -8.14 24.21 2.11
CA PHE A 372 -9.51 23.80 2.39
C PHE A 372 -9.52 22.48 3.17
N LYS A 373 -10.33 22.41 4.22
CA LYS A 373 -10.48 21.21 5.07
C LYS A 373 -11.94 20.77 5.10
N THR A 374 -12.21 19.55 4.65
CA THR A 374 -13.55 18.93 4.68
C THR A 374 -13.85 18.22 5.99
N GLY A 375 -12.81 17.90 6.78
CA GLY A 375 -12.94 17.36 8.14
C GLY A 375 -13.36 18.42 9.16
N SER A 376 -13.71 17.98 10.38
CA SER A 376 -13.98 18.87 11.49
C SER A 376 -12.67 19.45 12.04
N LYS A 377 -12.72 20.70 12.50
CA LYS A 377 -11.58 21.37 13.14
C LYS A 377 -11.17 20.62 14.41
N PRO A 378 -9.92 20.15 14.53
CA PRO A 378 -9.44 19.54 15.76
C PRO A 378 -9.52 20.51 16.94
N SER A 379 -9.99 20.05 18.10
CA SER A 379 -10.03 20.84 19.33
C SER A 379 -8.65 21.34 19.78
N SER A 380 -7.60 20.54 19.48
CA SER A 380 -6.20 20.88 19.74
C SER A 380 -5.65 21.98 18.84
N LEU A 381 -6.30 22.26 17.69
CA LEU A 381 -5.85 23.31 16.78
C LEU A 381 -6.27 24.69 17.29
N THR A 382 -5.33 25.35 17.94
CA THR A 382 -5.45 26.71 18.50
C THR A 382 -4.64 27.71 17.68
N LYS A 383 -4.77 29.00 17.96
CA LYS A 383 -3.94 30.03 17.36
C LYS A 383 -2.44 29.83 17.62
N ASN A 384 -2.08 29.23 18.76
CA ASN A 384 -0.68 28.97 19.11
C ASN A 384 -0.15 27.72 18.42
N SER A 385 -0.93 26.62 18.36
CA SER A 385 -0.49 25.39 17.72
C SER A 385 -0.38 25.50 16.19
N VAL A 386 -1.09 26.44 15.58
CA VAL A 386 -0.97 26.72 14.14
C VAL A 386 0.39 27.32 13.76
N LEU A 387 1.09 27.94 14.72
CA LEU A 387 2.44 28.52 14.49
C LEU A 387 3.47 27.43 14.13
N SER A 388 3.29 26.23 14.65
CA SER A 388 4.16 25.06 14.39
C SER A 388 3.59 24.11 13.35
N ASP A 389 2.48 24.46 12.68
CA ASP A 389 1.88 23.58 11.69
C ASP A 389 2.79 23.40 10.47
N ILE A 390 3.13 22.16 10.15
CA ILE A 390 4.06 21.82 9.06
C ILE A 390 3.50 22.25 7.70
N GLN A 391 2.21 22.04 7.46
CA GLN A 391 1.61 22.28 6.16
C GLN A 391 1.58 23.79 5.83
N LEU A 392 1.09 24.62 6.74
CA LEU A 392 1.00 26.06 6.52
C LEU A 392 2.39 26.70 6.44
N ASN A 393 3.33 26.30 7.29
CA ASN A 393 4.71 26.79 7.22
C ASN A 393 5.40 26.38 5.91
N LEU A 394 5.20 25.15 5.44
CA LEU A 394 5.75 24.71 4.16
C LEU A 394 5.16 25.50 2.99
N TYR A 395 3.87 25.81 3.03
CA TYR A 395 3.23 26.64 2.02
C TYR A 395 3.77 28.07 2.04
N CYS A 396 4.00 28.65 3.22
CA CYS A 396 4.63 29.98 3.34
C CYS A 396 6.04 29.97 2.74
N LEU A 397 6.82 28.93 3.00
CA LEU A 397 8.15 28.75 2.41
C LEU A 397 8.06 28.61 0.89
N ALA A 398 7.11 27.81 0.39
CA ALA A 398 6.88 27.63 -1.04
C ALA A 398 6.48 28.95 -1.75
N VAL A 399 5.61 29.74 -1.13
CA VAL A 399 5.24 31.06 -1.66
C VAL A 399 6.44 32.00 -1.69
N LYS A 400 7.27 32.00 -0.64
CA LYS A 400 8.52 32.78 -0.60
C LYS A 400 9.47 32.38 -1.73
N GLU A 401 9.63 31.08 -1.97
CA GLU A 401 10.48 30.58 -3.06
C GLU A 401 9.93 30.92 -4.47
N MET A 402 8.60 30.87 -4.65
CA MET A 402 7.98 31.15 -5.95
C MET A 402 7.86 32.65 -6.26
N PHE A 403 7.57 33.49 -5.26
CA PHE A 403 7.22 34.86 -5.47
C PHE A 403 8.17 35.88 -4.78
N GLY A 404 9.20 35.39 -4.09
CA GLY A 404 10.23 36.20 -3.45
C GLY A 404 9.82 36.88 -2.13
N LYS A 405 8.56 36.71 -1.67
CA LYS A 405 8.07 37.26 -0.40
C LYS A 405 7.15 36.28 0.33
N LEU A 406 7.13 36.39 1.66
CA LEU A 406 6.21 35.59 2.48
C LEU A 406 4.76 36.04 2.24
N PRO A 407 3.78 35.14 2.34
CA PRO A 407 2.38 35.54 2.35
C PRO A 407 2.08 36.29 3.64
N GLN A 408 1.17 37.27 3.56
CA GLN A 408 0.69 37.98 4.74
C GLN A 408 -0.03 37.06 5.71
N ARG A 409 -0.74 36.05 5.15
CA ARG A 409 -1.55 35.11 5.90
C ARG A 409 -1.59 33.75 5.18
N ALA A 410 -1.59 32.68 5.96
CA ALA A 410 -1.94 31.35 5.52
C ALA A 410 -3.04 30.77 6.43
N SER A 411 -4.05 30.15 5.87
CA SER A 411 -5.24 29.78 6.63
C SER A 411 -5.71 28.36 6.30
N PHE A 412 -6.16 27.64 7.31
CA PHE A 412 -7.05 26.51 7.13
C PHE A 412 -8.50 26.99 7.12
N PHE A 413 -9.23 26.64 6.07
CA PHE A 413 -10.68 26.87 6.01
C PHE A 413 -11.44 25.56 6.21
N TYR A 414 -11.97 25.35 7.41
CA TYR A 414 -12.83 24.22 7.76
C TYR A 414 -14.23 24.47 7.23
N ILE A 415 -14.49 23.99 6.02
CA ILE A 415 -15.71 24.31 5.24
C ILE A 415 -16.96 23.82 5.97
N LYS A 416 -16.93 22.60 6.52
CA LYS A 416 -18.06 22.03 7.25
C LYS A 416 -18.56 22.90 8.41
N GLU A 417 -17.66 23.62 9.06
CA GLU A 417 -17.97 24.44 10.23
C GLU A 417 -17.97 25.95 9.90
N ASN A 418 -17.69 26.31 8.67
CA ASN A 418 -17.48 27.70 8.23
C ASN A 418 -16.49 28.45 9.14
N LYS A 419 -15.35 27.81 9.44
CA LYS A 419 -14.35 28.38 10.35
C LYS A 419 -13.00 28.51 9.68
N MET A 420 -12.39 29.67 9.80
CA MET A 420 -11.01 29.91 9.43
C MET A 420 -10.08 29.87 10.66
N VAL A 421 -8.90 29.28 10.45
CA VAL A 421 -7.81 29.31 11.40
C VAL A 421 -6.62 29.96 10.70
N ASP A 422 -6.31 31.21 11.09
CA ASP A 422 -5.32 32.03 10.44
C ASP A 422 -3.95 31.88 11.10
N TYR A 423 -2.93 31.80 10.26
CA TYR A 423 -1.52 31.88 10.59
C TYR A 423 -0.90 33.12 9.90
N PHE A 424 -0.21 33.95 10.66
CA PHE A 424 0.51 35.08 10.16
C PHE A 424 2.02 34.81 10.23
N PRO A 425 2.63 34.42 9.11
CA PRO A 425 4.04 33.99 9.11
C PRO A 425 4.95 35.19 9.36
N THR A 426 5.97 34.95 10.17
CA THR A 426 7.10 35.87 10.32
C THR A 426 8.34 35.26 9.69
N LYS A 427 9.37 36.08 9.41
CA LYS A 427 10.63 35.55 8.92
C LYS A 427 11.21 34.51 9.86
N ASP A 428 11.21 34.80 11.15
CA ASP A 428 11.77 33.91 12.18
C ASP A 428 10.99 32.61 12.32
N SER A 429 9.65 32.65 12.23
CA SER A 429 8.84 31.42 12.32
C SER A 429 9.08 30.47 11.15
N VAL A 430 9.19 30.99 9.93
CA VAL A 430 9.44 30.21 8.73
C VAL A 430 10.88 29.70 8.68
N GLU A 431 11.86 30.46 9.16
CA GLU A 431 13.24 30.02 9.27
C GLU A 431 13.39 28.90 10.32
N THR A 432 12.76 29.04 11.48
CA THR A 432 12.72 27.97 12.51
C THR A 432 12.09 26.68 11.97
N PHE A 433 10.98 26.81 11.23
CA PHE A 433 10.37 25.66 10.58
C PHE A 433 11.31 25.05 9.52
N ALA A 434 11.99 25.86 8.72
CA ALA A 434 12.91 25.35 7.71
C ALA A 434 14.04 24.51 8.32
N GLU A 435 14.58 24.92 9.47
CA GLU A 435 15.58 24.13 10.21
C GLU A 435 15.00 22.82 10.77
N THR A 436 13.78 22.86 11.28
CA THR A 436 13.06 21.63 11.72
C THR A 436 12.86 20.67 10.54
N ALA A 437 12.38 21.16 9.41
CA ALA A 437 12.18 20.35 8.21
C ALA A 437 13.51 19.77 7.68
N LYS A 438 14.60 20.54 7.68
CA LYS A 438 15.95 20.05 7.34
C LYS A 438 16.41 18.92 8.26
N SER A 439 16.14 19.05 9.58
CA SER A 439 16.46 18.03 10.57
C SER A 439 15.69 16.73 10.31
N ILE A 440 14.40 16.82 10.01
CA ILE A 440 13.57 15.66 9.63
C ILE A 440 14.12 14.99 8.36
N ILE A 441 14.39 15.79 7.33
CA ILE A 441 14.97 15.28 6.07
C ILE A 441 16.29 14.56 6.31
N ALA A 442 17.18 15.15 7.13
CA ALA A 442 18.46 14.53 7.48
C ALA A 442 18.27 13.22 8.23
N ALA A 443 17.32 13.15 9.16
CA ALA A 443 17.03 11.94 9.92
C ALA A 443 16.45 10.82 9.03
N VAL A 444 15.55 11.16 8.08
CA VAL A 444 15.04 10.20 7.09
C VAL A 444 16.16 9.69 6.20
N CYS A 445 17.04 10.57 5.70
CA CYS A 445 18.17 10.18 4.87
C CYS A 445 19.20 9.34 5.63
N ALA A 446 19.30 9.51 6.93
CA ALA A 446 20.11 8.66 7.83
C ALA A 446 19.36 7.40 8.30
N GLU A 447 18.20 7.12 7.70
CA GLU A 447 17.34 5.94 7.99
C GLU A 447 16.96 5.78 9.47
N ARG A 448 16.78 6.88 10.17
CA ARG A 448 16.36 6.89 11.57
C ARG A 448 14.85 6.73 11.65
N PHE A 449 14.39 5.49 11.85
CA PHE A 449 12.98 5.13 11.87
C PHE A 449 12.52 4.51 13.19
N ASP A 450 13.18 4.88 14.30
CA ASP A 450 12.77 4.42 15.61
C ASP A 450 11.34 4.88 15.92
N PRO A 451 10.44 3.99 16.36
CA PRO A 451 9.08 4.36 16.67
C PRO A 451 8.99 5.32 17.84
N THR A 452 8.09 6.27 17.74
CA THR A 452 7.70 7.16 18.85
C THR A 452 6.26 6.84 19.27
N PRO A 453 6.03 5.75 20.01
CA PRO A 453 4.69 5.32 20.36
C PRO A 453 4.02 6.35 21.28
N ALA A 454 2.78 6.69 20.93
CA ALA A 454 1.89 7.49 21.75
C ALA A 454 0.47 6.96 21.53
N TYR A 455 -0.32 6.82 22.59
CA TYR A 455 -1.66 6.25 22.54
C TYR A 455 -2.53 6.87 21.43
N GLN A 456 -2.54 8.20 21.35
CA GLN A 456 -3.32 8.93 20.35
C GLN A 456 -2.87 8.63 18.90
N THR A 457 -1.57 8.53 18.67
CA THR A 457 -0.97 8.23 17.36
C THR A 457 -1.19 6.76 17.00
N CYS A 458 -0.94 5.84 17.95
CA CYS A 458 -1.05 4.41 17.71
C CYS A 458 -2.50 3.95 17.47
N ARG A 459 -3.47 4.54 18.16
CA ARG A 459 -4.90 4.22 18.01
C ARG A 459 -5.41 4.44 16.59
N PHE A 460 -4.88 5.41 15.88
CA PHE A 460 -5.28 5.75 14.51
C PHE A 460 -4.25 5.35 13.45
N CYS A 461 -3.22 4.60 13.85
CA CYS A 461 -2.18 4.15 12.93
C CYS A 461 -2.68 2.96 12.11
N ASP A 462 -2.63 3.08 10.79
CA ASP A 462 -3.02 2.00 9.87
C ASP A 462 -2.10 0.78 9.96
N TYR A 463 -0.93 0.93 10.58
CA TYR A 463 0.09 -0.11 10.73
C TYR A 463 0.25 -0.58 12.18
N ALA A 464 -0.72 -0.28 13.05
CA ALA A 464 -0.64 -0.67 14.46
C ALA A 464 -0.47 -2.19 14.65
N ASP A 465 -1.05 -2.99 13.76
CA ASP A 465 -0.97 -4.46 13.83
C ASP A 465 0.38 -5.02 13.36
N LEU A 466 1.15 -4.23 12.63
CA LEU A 466 2.51 -4.55 12.19
C LEU A 466 3.58 -4.01 13.17
N CYS A 467 3.19 -3.21 14.15
CA CYS A 467 4.11 -2.51 15.04
C CYS A 467 4.23 -3.21 16.41
N GLU A 468 5.38 -3.81 16.69
CA GLU A 468 5.67 -4.44 18.00
C GLU A 468 5.76 -3.43 19.14
N LYS A 469 5.97 -2.15 18.84
CA LYS A 469 6.13 -1.05 19.80
C LYS A 469 4.87 -0.23 20.01
N LYS A 470 3.71 -0.67 19.48
CA LYS A 470 2.46 0.08 19.63
C LYS A 470 2.11 0.27 21.10
N GLU A 471 1.71 1.48 21.45
CA GLU A 471 1.15 1.77 22.76
C GLU A 471 -0.31 1.37 22.80
N VAL A 472 -0.64 0.36 23.58
CA VAL A 472 -2.01 -0.07 23.85
C VAL A 472 -2.45 0.63 25.11
N GLY A 473 -3.51 1.45 25.04
CA GLY A 473 -4.02 2.12 26.23
C GLY A 473 -4.32 1.08 27.32
N GLY A 474 -3.77 1.29 28.49
CA GLY A 474 -4.19 0.55 29.68
C GLY A 474 -5.65 0.85 29.97
N GLU A 475 -6.39 -0.16 30.44
CA GLU A 475 -7.76 -0.08 30.98
C GLU A 475 -7.94 1.00 32.02
#